data_b80261e36af2d4dcb7d0696b611a5557
#
_entry.id   b80261e36af2d4dcb7d0696b611a5557
#
_cell.length_a   1.000
_cell.length_b   1.000
_cell.length_c   1.000
_cell.angle_alpha   90.00
_cell.angle_beta   90.00
_cell.angle_gamma   90.00
#
_symmetry.space_group_name_H-M   'P 1'
#
loop_
_entity.id
_entity.type
_entity.pdbx_description
1 polymer ?
#
loop_
_entity_poly.entity_id
_entity_poly.type
_entity_poly.pdbx_seq_one_letter_code
_entity_poly.pdbx_strand_id
1 'polypeptide(L)'
;MLFRSAAAISSRIKVMSNLDIAERRLPQDGRIELNVGGNAVDLRVSVLPTMFGESVVVRVLDRSNVGLDLERIGMPADMLVDFRKCIHKPNGIILITGPTGSGKTTTLYSALSELNDIDVKIITTEDPVEYDIDGIIQVPINHEIGLTFASALRAILRQDPDRILVGEIRDLETAQIAIQASLTGHLVFSTLHTKDRKSVV
;
A
#
# COMPACT_ATOMS: atom_id res chain seq x y z
N MET A 1 15.73 -33.98 3.02
CA MET A 1 17.07 -33.70 3.55
C MET A 1 16.98 -32.36 4.29
N LEU A 2 16.85 -32.37 5.62
CA LEU A 2 16.82 -31.14 6.42
C LEU A 2 18.26 -30.63 6.50
N PHE A 3 18.49 -29.40 6.00
CA PHE A 3 19.81 -28.78 6.08
C PHE A 3 20.14 -28.52 7.56
N ARG A 4 21.32 -28.97 8.01
CA ARG A 4 21.82 -28.70 9.38
C ARG A 4 21.89 -27.20 9.72
N SER A 5 21.88 -26.33 8.70
CA SER A 5 21.91 -24.88 8.79
C SER A 5 20.54 -24.19 8.86
N ALA A 6 19.42 -24.92 8.73
CA ALA A 6 18.08 -24.31 8.66
C ALA A 6 17.78 -23.39 9.85
N ALA A 7 18.03 -23.85 11.07
CA ALA A 7 17.81 -23.05 12.28
C ALA A 7 18.70 -21.80 12.34
N ALA A 8 19.94 -21.90 11.89
CA ALA A 8 20.86 -20.76 11.85
C ALA A 8 20.43 -19.71 10.80
N ILE A 9 19.93 -20.16 9.66
CA ILE A 9 19.40 -19.29 8.59
C ILE A 9 18.15 -18.56 9.11
N SER A 10 17.16 -19.26 9.70
CA SER A 10 15.97 -18.65 10.28
C SER A 10 16.34 -17.62 11.35
N SER A 11 17.25 -17.95 12.27
CA SER A 11 17.71 -17.01 13.29
C SER A 11 18.38 -15.78 12.68
N ARG A 12 19.18 -15.93 11.64
CA ARG A 12 19.82 -14.80 10.95
C ARG A 12 18.80 -13.89 10.29
N ILE A 13 17.80 -14.47 9.62
CA ILE A 13 16.71 -13.70 8.98
C ILE A 13 15.92 -12.94 10.05
N LYS A 14 15.59 -13.58 11.19
CA LYS A 14 14.90 -12.91 12.29
C LYS A 14 15.68 -11.70 12.82
N VAL A 15 17.00 -11.85 13.03
CA VAL A 15 17.86 -10.71 13.44
C VAL A 15 17.79 -9.58 12.43
N MET A 16 17.92 -9.88 11.14
CA MET A 16 17.93 -8.87 10.08
C MET A 16 16.58 -8.16 9.93
N SER A 17 15.48 -8.83 10.27
CA SER A 17 14.11 -8.29 10.19
C SER A 17 13.58 -7.75 11.53
N ASN A 18 14.45 -7.60 12.55
CA ASN A 18 14.11 -7.14 13.91
C ASN A 18 13.05 -8.00 14.62
N LEU A 19 13.03 -9.30 14.34
CA LEU A 19 12.12 -10.26 14.97
C LEU A 19 12.74 -10.90 16.20
N ASP A 20 11.90 -11.39 17.12
CA ASP A 20 12.34 -12.09 18.32
C ASP A 20 12.87 -13.49 17.98
N ILE A 21 14.16 -13.71 18.26
CA ILE A 21 14.84 -14.99 18.02
C ILE A 21 14.39 -16.04 19.01
N ALA A 22 14.01 -15.64 20.23
CA ALA A 22 13.63 -16.54 21.30
C ALA A 22 12.21 -17.08 21.12
N GLU A 23 11.30 -16.28 20.54
CA GLU A 23 9.93 -16.71 20.25
C GLU A 23 9.90 -17.60 19.01
N ARG A 24 9.44 -18.85 19.16
CA ARG A 24 9.36 -19.86 18.09
C ARG A 24 7.98 -20.49 17.97
N ARG A 25 7.02 -20.02 18.76
CA ARG A 25 5.67 -20.59 18.84
C ARG A 25 4.62 -19.73 18.18
N LEU A 26 4.92 -18.45 17.95
CA LEU A 26 4.01 -17.50 17.35
C LEU A 26 4.51 -17.04 15.98
N PRO A 27 3.61 -16.77 15.03
CA PRO A 27 3.95 -16.14 13.77
C PRO A 27 4.57 -14.76 14.03
N GLN A 28 5.54 -14.39 13.20
CA GLN A 28 6.18 -13.07 13.26
C GLN A 28 6.36 -12.53 11.85
N ASP A 29 6.08 -11.25 11.67
CA ASP A 29 6.27 -10.53 10.41
C ASP A 29 7.25 -9.37 10.62
N GLY A 30 8.15 -9.15 9.66
CA GLY A 30 9.16 -8.12 9.75
C GLY A 30 9.63 -7.64 8.38
N ARG A 31 10.58 -6.69 8.39
CA ARG A 31 11.14 -6.10 7.18
C ARG A 31 12.65 -6.04 7.25
N ILE A 32 13.27 -6.13 6.08
CA ILE A 32 14.71 -5.94 5.90
C ILE A 32 14.88 -4.94 4.77
N GLU A 33 15.52 -3.82 5.05
CA GLU A 33 15.90 -2.85 4.03
C GLU A 33 17.37 -3.08 3.65
N LEU A 34 17.63 -3.25 2.36
CA LEU A 34 18.96 -3.50 1.82
C LEU A 34 19.25 -2.52 0.70
N ASN A 35 20.53 -2.14 0.57
CA ASN A 35 21.02 -1.46 -0.62
C ASN A 35 21.86 -2.47 -1.43
N VAL A 36 21.38 -2.83 -2.60
CA VAL A 36 22.02 -3.79 -3.49
C VAL A 36 22.43 -3.08 -4.78
N GLY A 37 23.72 -2.86 -4.96
CA GLY A 37 24.23 -2.20 -6.17
C GLY A 37 23.74 -0.76 -6.37
N GLY A 38 23.43 -0.03 -5.29
CA GLY A 38 22.89 1.32 -5.33
C GLY A 38 21.35 1.40 -5.34
N ASN A 39 20.67 0.26 -5.48
CA ASN A 39 19.20 0.20 -5.46
C ASN A 39 18.70 -0.19 -4.08
N ALA A 40 17.71 0.55 -3.57
CA ALA A 40 17.01 0.20 -2.33
C ALA A 40 16.06 -0.99 -2.60
N VAL A 41 16.27 -2.08 -1.87
CA VAL A 41 15.45 -3.29 -1.93
C VAL A 41 14.81 -3.50 -0.56
N ASP A 42 13.51 -3.61 -0.53
CA ASP A 42 12.72 -3.93 0.66
C ASP A 42 12.31 -5.41 0.63
N LEU A 43 12.60 -6.12 1.72
CA LEU A 43 12.22 -7.51 1.88
C LEU A 43 11.18 -7.63 2.99
N ARG A 44 9.99 -8.12 2.66
CA ARG A 44 9.00 -8.52 3.67
C ARG A 44 9.25 -9.96 4.07
N VAL A 45 9.40 -10.17 5.36
CA VAL A 45 9.70 -11.47 5.96
C VAL A 45 8.51 -11.92 6.79
N SER A 46 8.02 -13.12 6.53
CA SER A 46 7.04 -13.79 7.38
C SER A 46 7.61 -15.10 7.90
N VAL A 47 7.57 -15.28 9.20
CA VAL A 47 8.04 -16.50 9.88
C VAL A 47 6.86 -17.20 10.53
N LEU A 48 6.62 -18.43 10.12
CA LEU A 48 5.51 -19.25 10.62
C LEU A 48 6.06 -20.49 11.34
N PRO A 49 5.69 -20.74 12.62
CA PRO A 49 5.98 -21.99 13.29
C PRO A 49 5.28 -23.17 12.61
N THR A 50 6.02 -24.25 12.38
CA THR A 50 5.47 -25.51 11.86
C THR A 50 5.95 -26.67 12.71
N MET A 51 5.33 -27.85 12.55
CA MET A 51 5.74 -29.06 13.26
C MET A 51 7.17 -29.53 12.94
N PHE A 52 7.76 -29.04 11.84
CA PHE A 52 9.12 -29.39 11.40
C PHE A 52 10.13 -28.26 11.60
N GLY A 53 9.78 -27.22 12.33
CA GLY A 53 10.58 -26.01 12.53
C GLY A 53 9.89 -24.77 11.97
N GLU A 54 10.64 -23.70 11.78
CA GLU A 54 10.09 -22.45 11.27
C GLU A 54 10.09 -22.43 9.74
N SER A 55 8.96 -22.08 9.14
CA SER A 55 8.86 -21.74 7.72
C SER A 55 9.08 -20.24 7.55
N VAL A 56 9.98 -19.86 6.66
CA VAL A 56 10.31 -18.46 6.38
C VAL A 56 9.98 -18.14 4.94
N VAL A 57 9.15 -17.14 4.74
CA VAL A 57 8.83 -16.57 3.42
C VAL A 57 9.41 -15.17 3.34
N VAL A 58 10.20 -14.92 2.30
CA VAL A 58 10.76 -13.61 2.02
C VAL A 58 10.21 -13.12 0.69
N ARG A 59 9.49 -12.00 0.70
CA ARG A 59 9.00 -11.32 -0.50
C ARG A 59 9.92 -10.16 -0.81
N VAL A 60 10.49 -10.17 -1.99
CA VAL A 60 11.33 -9.07 -2.50
C VAL A 60 10.42 -8.01 -3.12
N LEU A 61 10.52 -6.78 -2.63
CA LEU A 61 9.87 -5.61 -3.19
C LEU A 61 10.95 -4.74 -3.82
N ASP A 62 11.03 -4.76 -5.12
CA ASP A 62 11.92 -3.87 -5.86
C ASP A 62 11.23 -2.51 -6.02
N ARG A 63 11.76 -1.50 -5.35
CA ARG A 63 11.26 -0.12 -5.41
C ARG A 63 11.87 0.68 -6.56
N SER A 64 12.90 0.14 -7.23
CA SER A 64 13.55 0.79 -8.35
C SER A 64 12.73 0.58 -9.63
N ASN A 65 12.37 1.68 -10.29
CA ASN A 65 11.85 1.71 -11.67
C ASN A 65 10.43 1.20 -11.92
N VAL A 66 9.47 1.48 -11.05
CA VAL A 66 8.09 1.48 -11.53
C VAL A 66 7.88 2.83 -12.22
N GLY A 67 7.86 2.83 -13.56
CA GLY A 67 7.46 4.01 -14.32
C GLY A 67 6.01 4.33 -13.98
N LEU A 68 5.81 5.23 -13.00
CA LEU A 68 4.51 5.71 -12.55
C LEU A 68 3.97 6.73 -13.57
N ASP A 69 3.68 6.24 -14.77
CA ASP A 69 3.22 7.03 -15.90
C ASP A 69 1.87 6.46 -16.37
N LEU A 70 0.83 7.28 -16.37
CA LEU A 70 -0.51 6.89 -16.80
C LEU A 70 -0.54 6.40 -18.25
N GLU A 71 0.38 6.84 -19.11
CA GLU A 71 0.44 6.39 -20.51
C GLU A 71 0.94 4.95 -20.63
N ARG A 72 1.69 4.47 -19.63
CA ARG A 72 2.29 3.12 -19.63
C ARG A 72 1.44 2.05 -18.94
N ILE A 73 0.34 2.42 -18.29
CA ILE A 73 -0.52 1.43 -17.59
C ILE A 73 -1.36 0.59 -18.55
N GLY A 74 -1.34 0.87 -19.87
CA GLY A 74 -2.07 0.11 -20.87
C GLY A 74 -3.56 0.48 -20.99
N MET A 75 -3.96 1.64 -20.49
CA MET A 75 -5.33 2.16 -20.66
C MET A 75 -5.55 2.64 -22.12
N PRO A 76 -6.68 2.31 -22.77
CA PRO A 76 -7.03 2.86 -24.09
C PRO A 76 -7.03 4.39 -24.07
N ALA A 77 -6.62 5.02 -25.17
CA ALA A 77 -6.39 6.47 -25.23
C ALA A 77 -7.64 7.30 -24.91
N ASP A 78 -8.80 6.86 -25.37
CA ASP A 78 -10.10 7.48 -25.09
C ASP A 78 -10.46 7.40 -23.59
N MET A 79 -10.24 6.24 -22.98
CA MET A 79 -10.45 6.05 -21.54
C MET A 79 -9.45 6.86 -20.71
N LEU A 80 -8.20 6.97 -21.14
CA LEU A 80 -7.18 7.76 -20.47
C LEU A 80 -7.56 9.26 -20.44
N VAL A 81 -8.10 9.79 -21.53
CA VAL A 81 -8.60 11.16 -21.58
C VAL A 81 -9.72 11.38 -20.56
N ASP A 82 -10.67 10.44 -20.46
CA ASP A 82 -11.76 10.57 -19.50
C ASP A 82 -11.30 10.35 -18.06
N PHE A 83 -10.36 9.44 -17.83
CA PHE A 83 -9.75 9.24 -16.53
C PHE A 83 -9.01 10.51 -16.06
N ARG A 84 -8.22 11.15 -16.94
CA ARG A 84 -7.58 12.44 -16.66
C ARG A 84 -8.57 13.53 -16.27
N LYS A 85 -9.71 13.64 -16.95
CA LYS A 85 -10.78 14.56 -16.55
C LYS A 85 -11.32 14.25 -15.14
N CYS A 86 -11.38 12.98 -14.76
CA CYS A 86 -11.85 12.57 -13.43
C CYS A 86 -10.86 12.91 -12.33
N ILE A 87 -9.57 12.64 -12.53
CA ILE A 87 -8.54 12.90 -11.50
C ILE A 87 -8.26 14.39 -11.28
N HIS A 88 -8.61 15.26 -12.24
CA HIS A 88 -8.46 16.71 -12.11
C HIS A 88 -9.71 17.41 -11.55
N LYS A 89 -10.74 16.67 -11.15
CA LYS A 89 -11.89 17.27 -10.47
C LYS A 89 -11.49 17.81 -9.10
N PRO A 90 -12.10 18.90 -8.63
CA PRO A 90 -11.76 19.50 -7.34
C PRO A 90 -12.13 18.61 -6.17
N ASN A 91 -13.18 17.81 -6.28
CA ASN A 91 -13.66 16.92 -5.23
C ASN A 91 -14.38 15.70 -5.84
N GLY A 92 -14.57 14.68 -5.04
CA GLY A 92 -15.22 13.45 -5.43
C GLY A 92 -14.52 12.22 -4.87
N ILE A 93 -15.01 11.05 -5.25
CA ILE A 93 -14.36 9.78 -4.91
C ILE A 93 -14.08 8.99 -6.18
N ILE A 94 -12.85 8.48 -6.30
CA ILE A 94 -12.41 7.61 -7.38
C ILE A 94 -12.07 6.25 -6.78
N LEU A 95 -12.80 5.22 -7.21
CA LEU A 95 -12.62 3.86 -6.74
C LEU A 95 -12.04 2.99 -7.84
N ILE A 96 -10.87 2.40 -7.59
CA ILE A 96 -10.26 1.42 -8.47
C ILE A 96 -10.50 0.03 -7.89
N THR A 97 -11.17 -0.82 -8.66
CA THR A 97 -11.59 -2.15 -8.20
C THR A 97 -10.93 -3.24 -9.05
N GLY A 98 -10.78 -4.41 -8.48
CA GLY A 98 -10.22 -5.57 -9.18
C GLY A 98 -9.51 -6.56 -8.24
N PRO A 99 -9.14 -7.74 -8.74
CA PRO A 99 -8.40 -8.74 -7.96
C PRO A 99 -6.97 -8.29 -7.64
N THR A 100 -6.30 -9.05 -6.79
CA THR A 100 -4.87 -8.85 -6.52
C THR A 100 -4.06 -9.01 -7.80
N GLY A 101 -3.08 -8.13 -8.02
CA GLY A 101 -2.24 -8.14 -9.22
C GLY A 101 -2.86 -7.51 -10.48
N SER A 102 -4.06 -6.91 -10.40
CA SER A 102 -4.71 -6.25 -11.54
C SER A 102 -4.18 -4.84 -11.86
N GLY A 103 -3.16 -4.35 -11.16
CA GLY A 103 -2.57 -3.04 -11.39
C GLY A 103 -3.27 -1.88 -10.65
N LYS A 104 -4.14 -2.14 -9.66
CA LYS A 104 -4.83 -1.08 -8.89
C LYS A 104 -3.85 -0.07 -8.30
N THR A 105 -2.86 -0.56 -7.57
CA THR A 105 -1.83 0.26 -6.94
C THR A 105 -1.05 1.05 -7.97
N THR A 106 -0.60 0.43 -9.04
CA THR A 106 0.13 1.09 -10.13
C THR A 106 -0.70 2.22 -10.74
N THR A 107 -2.00 1.98 -11.02
CA THR A 107 -2.90 3.01 -11.57
C THR A 107 -3.08 4.19 -10.60
N LEU A 108 -3.28 3.91 -9.29
CA LEU A 108 -3.41 4.95 -8.28
C LEU A 108 -2.15 5.79 -8.16
N TYR A 109 -0.99 5.13 -8.06
CA TYR A 109 0.28 5.84 -7.92
C TYR A 109 0.63 6.64 -9.17
N SER A 110 0.32 6.14 -10.38
CA SER A 110 0.48 6.91 -11.62
C SER A 110 -0.44 8.15 -11.64
N ALA A 111 -1.67 8.02 -11.16
CA ALA A 111 -2.58 9.16 -11.04
C ALA A 111 -2.08 10.19 -10.02
N LEU A 112 -1.61 9.75 -8.85
CA LEU A 112 -1.05 10.65 -7.85
C LEU A 112 0.24 11.31 -8.33
N SER A 113 1.09 10.59 -9.05
CA SER A 113 2.30 11.14 -9.65
C SER A 113 2.00 12.24 -10.67
N GLU A 114 0.95 12.07 -11.50
CA GLU A 114 0.52 13.10 -12.46
C GLU A 114 -0.08 14.34 -11.75
N LEU A 115 -0.70 14.14 -10.58
CA LEU A 115 -1.31 15.22 -9.79
C LEU A 115 -0.36 15.88 -8.79
N ASN A 116 0.85 15.34 -8.63
CA ASN A 116 1.82 15.80 -7.66
C ASN A 116 2.49 17.09 -8.13
N ASP A 117 1.91 18.20 -7.76
CA ASP A 117 2.40 19.56 -8.02
C ASP A 117 2.78 20.22 -6.69
N ILE A 118 3.67 21.21 -6.74
CA ILE A 118 4.16 21.94 -5.56
C ILE A 118 3.03 22.65 -4.79
N ASP A 119 1.96 23.01 -5.49
CA ASP A 119 0.79 23.70 -4.92
C ASP A 119 -0.32 22.75 -4.47
N VAL A 120 -0.13 21.43 -4.62
CA VAL A 120 -1.14 20.42 -4.31
C VAL A 120 -0.68 19.53 -3.15
N LYS A 121 -1.40 19.58 -2.04
CA LYS A 121 -1.10 18.75 -0.89
C LYS A 121 -1.76 17.37 -1.00
N ILE A 122 -0.95 16.36 -1.25
CA ILE A 122 -1.38 14.97 -1.35
C ILE A 122 -0.98 14.23 -0.07
N ILE A 123 -1.96 13.58 0.56
CA ILE A 123 -1.71 12.73 1.74
C ILE A 123 -2.30 11.35 1.49
N THR A 124 -1.52 10.31 1.79
CA THR A 124 -1.97 8.93 1.66
C THR A 124 -2.02 8.22 3.00
N THR A 125 -2.84 7.17 3.10
CA THR A 125 -2.80 6.20 4.19
C THR A 125 -2.83 4.79 3.59
N GLU A 126 -1.84 3.96 3.94
CA GLU A 126 -1.52 2.72 3.22
C GLU A 126 -1.10 1.59 4.16
N ASP A 127 -1.39 0.35 3.78
CA ASP A 127 -1.04 -0.87 4.54
C ASP A 127 -0.43 -1.95 3.63
N PRO A 128 0.88 -1.88 3.41
CA PRO A 128 1.81 -0.78 3.68
C PRO A 128 1.99 0.17 2.49
N VAL A 129 2.86 1.19 2.64
CA VAL A 129 3.36 2.00 1.53
C VAL A 129 4.16 1.10 0.58
N GLU A 130 3.77 1.07 -0.70
CA GLU A 130 4.44 0.22 -1.70
C GLU A 130 5.62 0.92 -2.37
N TYR A 131 5.49 2.19 -2.69
CA TYR A 131 6.53 3.02 -3.31
C TYR A 131 6.61 4.35 -2.57
N ASP A 132 7.83 4.84 -2.41
CA ASP A 132 8.08 6.17 -1.85
C ASP A 132 8.02 7.19 -2.99
N ILE A 133 7.19 8.22 -2.85
CA ILE A 133 7.00 9.26 -3.85
C ILE A 133 7.36 10.61 -3.24
N ASP A 134 8.39 11.23 -3.76
CA ASP A 134 8.78 12.58 -3.35
C ASP A 134 7.61 13.57 -3.52
N GLY A 135 7.41 14.42 -2.51
CA GLY A 135 6.34 15.41 -2.51
C GLY A 135 4.98 14.92 -1.98
N ILE A 136 4.79 13.64 -1.75
CA ILE A 136 3.57 13.06 -1.17
C ILE A 136 3.81 12.68 0.29
N ILE A 137 2.88 13.04 1.17
CA ILE A 137 2.90 12.66 2.57
C ILE A 137 2.25 11.29 2.71
N GLN A 138 3.04 10.25 2.96
CA GLN A 138 2.57 8.86 3.02
C GLN A 138 2.55 8.36 4.47
N VAL A 139 1.37 7.97 4.96
CA VAL A 139 1.14 7.52 6.33
C VAL A 139 0.95 5.99 6.33
N PRO A 140 1.94 5.23 6.82
CA PRO A 140 1.80 3.79 6.96
C PRO A 140 0.84 3.45 8.12
N ILE A 141 -0.10 2.55 7.88
CA ILE A 141 -0.96 1.98 8.93
C ILE A 141 -0.12 1.12 9.88
N ASN A 142 -0.45 1.20 11.15
CA ASN A 142 0.17 0.37 12.19
C ASN A 142 -0.90 -0.07 13.20
N HIS A 143 -1.38 -1.29 13.02
CA HIS A 143 -2.42 -1.88 13.87
C HIS A 143 -1.98 -2.11 15.32
N GLU A 144 -0.68 -2.32 15.57
CA GLU A 144 -0.14 -2.56 16.91
C GLU A 144 -0.34 -1.36 17.84
N ILE A 145 -0.26 -0.14 17.30
CA ILE A 145 -0.47 1.10 18.06
C ILE A 145 -1.87 1.68 17.84
N GLY A 146 -2.77 0.95 17.17
CA GLY A 146 -4.15 1.40 16.92
C GLY A 146 -4.30 2.43 15.79
N LEU A 147 -3.26 2.64 14.96
CA LEU A 147 -3.35 3.48 13.77
C LEU A 147 -4.02 2.71 12.64
N THR A 148 -5.33 2.90 12.51
CA THR A 148 -6.19 2.28 11.47
C THR A 148 -6.45 3.25 10.32
N PHE A 149 -6.99 2.75 9.19
CA PHE A 149 -7.40 3.60 8.06
C PHE A 149 -8.39 4.68 8.50
N ALA A 150 -9.39 4.35 9.29
CA ALA A 150 -10.38 5.30 9.80
C ALA A 150 -9.74 6.37 10.69
N SER A 151 -8.85 5.99 11.63
CA SER A 151 -8.19 6.93 12.54
C SER A 151 -7.20 7.84 11.79
N ALA A 152 -6.43 7.27 10.84
CA ALA A 152 -5.52 8.02 10.00
C ALA A 152 -6.28 9.03 9.11
N LEU A 153 -7.36 8.60 8.45
CA LEU A 153 -8.15 9.46 7.57
C LEU A 153 -8.78 10.64 8.33
N ARG A 154 -9.29 10.42 9.56
CA ARG A 154 -9.75 11.55 10.41
C ARG A 154 -8.64 12.54 10.75
N ALA A 155 -7.43 12.06 10.95
CA ALA A 155 -6.28 12.93 11.21
C ALA A 155 -5.87 13.69 9.94
N ILE A 156 -5.84 13.02 8.79
CA ILE A 156 -5.53 13.59 7.48
C ILE A 156 -6.47 14.76 7.15
N LEU A 157 -7.77 14.63 7.39
CA LEU A 157 -8.74 15.69 7.13
C LEU A 157 -8.49 16.99 7.93
N ARG A 158 -7.70 16.94 9.02
CA ARG A 158 -7.28 18.13 9.78
C ARG A 158 -5.94 18.70 9.31
N GLN A 159 -5.35 18.11 8.28
CA GLN A 159 -4.08 18.55 7.70
C GLN A 159 -4.26 19.39 6.43
N ASP A 160 -5.50 19.78 6.11
CA ASP A 160 -5.83 20.57 4.92
C ASP A 160 -5.29 19.93 3.62
N PRO A 161 -5.68 18.69 3.29
CA PRO A 161 -5.25 18.01 2.08
C PRO A 161 -6.11 18.41 0.87
N ASP A 162 -5.51 18.55 -0.30
CA ASP A 162 -6.25 18.68 -1.57
C ASP A 162 -6.68 17.33 -2.11
N ARG A 163 -5.81 16.34 -1.98
CA ARG A 163 -6.00 14.97 -2.49
C ARG A 163 -5.69 13.96 -1.39
N ILE A 164 -6.51 12.96 -1.28
CA ILE A 164 -6.35 11.90 -0.26
C ILE A 164 -6.36 10.54 -0.96
N LEU A 165 -5.36 9.70 -0.66
CA LEU A 165 -5.44 8.28 -1.00
C LEU A 165 -5.72 7.47 0.28
N VAL A 166 -6.80 6.72 0.29
CA VAL A 166 -7.05 5.63 1.23
C VAL A 166 -6.71 4.33 0.53
N GLY A 167 -5.64 3.68 0.92
CA GLY A 167 -5.09 2.51 0.22
C GLY A 167 -6.14 1.46 -0.10
N GLU A 168 -7.02 1.18 0.87
CA GLU A 168 -8.20 0.36 0.67
C GLU A 168 -9.31 0.67 1.69
N ILE A 169 -10.55 0.40 1.31
CA ILE A 169 -11.72 0.48 2.20
C ILE A 169 -12.12 -0.96 2.54
N ARG A 170 -11.95 -1.34 3.82
CA ARG A 170 -12.30 -2.67 4.36
C ARG A 170 -13.54 -2.66 5.25
N ASP A 171 -13.92 -1.50 5.77
CA ASP A 171 -14.96 -1.36 6.78
C ASP A 171 -15.87 -0.15 6.48
N LEU A 172 -17.05 -0.18 7.09
CA LEU A 172 -18.08 0.85 6.90
C LEU A 172 -17.64 2.22 7.45
N GLU A 173 -16.88 2.23 8.54
CA GLU A 173 -16.40 3.47 9.15
C GLU A 173 -15.49 4.23 8.22
N THR A 174 -14.48 3.57 7.66
CA THR A 174 -13.56 4.13 6.66
C THR A 174 -14.33 4.61 5.43
N ALA A 175 -15.32 3.81 4.94
CA ALA A 175 -16.13 4.18 3.80
C ALA A 175 -16.93 5.47 4.05
N GLN A 176 -17.57 5.59 5.21
CA GLN A 176 -18.35 6.77 5.56
C GLN A 176 -17.50 8.04 5.64
N ILE A 177 -16.31 7.96 6.25
CA ILE A 177 -15.38 9.09 6.34
C ILE A 177 -14.90 9.50 4.96
N ALA A 178 -14.54 8.53 4.10
CA ALA A 178 -14.06 8.79 2.73
C ALA A 178 -15.15 9.47 1.87
N ILE A 179 -16.40 9.00 1.96
CA ILE A 179 -17.54 9.62 1.27
C ILE A 179 -17.77 11.04 1.80
N GLN A 180 -17.77 11.24 3.11
CA GLN A 180 -17.96 12.56 3.69
C GLN A 180 -16.85 13.53 3.25
N ALA A 181 -15.59 13.09 3.23
CA ALA A 181 -14.46 13.88 2.74
C ALA A 181 -14.66 14.29 1.27
N SER A 182 -15.15 13.37 0.42
CA SER A 182 -15.40 13.64 -0.99
C SER A 182 -16.54 14.65 -1.23
N LEU A 183 -17.48 14.74 -0.30
CA LEU A 183 -18.60 15.72 -0.34
C LEU A 183 -18.21 17.10 0.24
N THR A 184 -17.14 17.15 1.04
CA THR A 184 -16.69 18.37 1.73
C THR A 184 -15.51 19.06 1.07
N GLY A 185 -15.20 18.73 -0.17
CA GLY A 185 -14.23 19.48 -0.99
C GLY A 185 -12.93 18.74 -1.32
N HIS A 186 -12.78 17.47 -0.91
CA HIS A 186 -11.57 16.69 -1.16
C HIS A 186 -11.76 15.69 -2.30
N LEU A 187 -10.73 15.48 -3.10
CA LEU A 187 -10.69 14.36 -4.04
C LEU A 187 -10.08 13.14 -3.35
N VAL A 188 -10.87 12.09 -3.19
CA VAL A 188 -10.49 10.86 -2.49
C VAL A 188 -10.28 9.74 -3.50
N PHE A 189 -9.12 9.09 -3.41
CA PHE A 189 -8.79 7.87 -4.16
C PHE A 189 -8.83 6.68 -3.22
N SER A 190 -9.37 5.55 -3.68
CA SER A 190 -9.30 4.32 -2.90
C SER A 190 -9.41 3.06 -3.75
N THR A 191 -9.17 1.92 -3.12
CA THR A 191 -9.42 0.61 -3.72
C THR A 191 -10.51 -0.15 -2.98
N LEU A 192 -11.19 -1.01 -3.74
CA LEU A 192 -12.05 -2.04 -3.18
C LEU A 192 -11.62 -3.40 -3.75
N HIS A 193 -11.47 -4.37 -2.87
CA HIS A 193 -11.26 -5.75 -3.29
C HIS A 193 -12.60 -6.36 -3.66
N THR A 194 -12.86 -6.50 -4.95
CA THR A 194 -14.00 -7.28 -5.43
C THR A 194 -13.51 -8.67 -5.77
N LYS A 195 -14.00 -9.67 -5.06
CA LYS A 195 -13.98 -11.05 -5.56
C LYS A 195 -14.95 -11.05 -6.73
N ASP A 196 -14.49 -11.47 -7.88
CA ASP A 196 -15.20 -11.64 -9.14
C ASP A 196 -16.67 -11.15 -9.21
N ARG A 197 -17.11 -10.61 -10.35
CA ARG A 197 -18.45 -10.04 -10.60
C ARG A 197 -19.66 -10.89 -10.15
N LYS A 198 -19.44 -12.15 -9.78
CA LYS A 198 -20.47 -13.11 -9.35
C LYS A 198 -20.74 -13.15 -7.84
N SER A 199 -20.02 -12.36 -7.03
CA SER A 199 -20.19 -12.38 -5.57
C SER A 199 -20.93 -11.19 -4.99
N VAL A 200 -21.66 -10.45 -5.83
CA VAL A 200 -22.62 -9.44 -5.37
C VAL A 200 -24.03 -10.00 -5.52
N VAL A 201 -24.42 -10.79 -4.56
CA VAL A 201 -25.82 -11.09 -4.22
C VAL A 201 -25.93 -10.99 -2.72
#